data_a34c0d35dfe5b5c5788a22f78309dac2
#
_entry.id   a34c0d35dfe5b5c5788a22f78309dac2
#
_cell.length_a   1.000
_cell.length_b   1.000
_cell.length_c   1.000
_cell.angle_alpha   90.00
_cell.angle_beta   90.00
_cell.angle_gamma   90.00
#
_symmetry.space_group_name_H-M   'P 1'
#
loop_
_entity.id
_entity.type
_entity.pdbx_description
1 polymer ?
#
loop_
_entity_poly.entity_id
_entity_poly.type
_entity_poly.pdbx_seq_one_letter_code
_entity_poly.pdbx_strand_id
1 'polypeptide(L)'
;MKPEKMIEELHSKFSISSLEYPVFEQSNRRTYDIEELTESELKALYYLFFPSEKPITIEEELQRLQMQQELKRLRSVILNDAQNIGLYKPDDWQKFNVFMKNKSVLKKPLNSYEICEFPALILQFKSMRHKFEKSKTKVGTADWYNFIGIKPSVN
;
A
#
# COMPACT_ATOMS: atom_id res chain seq x y z
N MET A 1 28.70 5.87 -6.54
CA MET A 1 29.77 4.88 -6.29
C MET A 1 30.77 4.98 -7.44
N LYS A 2 32.07 4.71 -7.20
CA LYS A 2 33.09 4.75 -8.28
C LYS A 2 32.95 3.47 -9.14
N PRO A 3 33.25 3.54 -10.48
CA PRO A 3 33.15 2.41 -11.39
C PRO A 3 33.93 1.16 -10.93
N GLU A 4 35.14 1.36 -10.44
CA GLU A 4 36.03 0.30 -9.93
C GLU A 4 35.37 -0.53 -8.81
N LYS A 5 34.70 0.14 -7.89
CA LYS A 5 34.01 -0.49 -6.76
C LYS A 5 32.79 -1.28 -7.18
N MET A 6 32.09 -0.85 -8.25
CA MET A 6 30.96 -1.60 -8.83
C MET A 6 31.44 -2.89 -9.45
N ILE A 7 32.55 -2.86 -10.17
CA ILE A 7 33.17 -4.03 -10.81
C ILE A 7 33.62 -5.03 -9.73
N GLU A 8 34.34 -4.55 -8.69
CA GLU A 8 34.77 -5.42 -7.58
C GLU A 8 33.60 -6.12 -6.88
N GLU A 9 32.51 -5.39 -6.63
CA GLU A 9 31.32 -5.97 -5.98
C GLU A 9 30.61 -6.99 -6.89
N LEU A 10 30.50 -6.72 -8.17
CA LEU A 10 29.94 -7.67 -9.13
C LEU A 10 30.78 -8.96 -9.17
N HIS A 11 32.09 -8.85 -9.27
CA HIS A 11 32.99 -10.00 -9.28
C HIS A 11 33.04 -10.75 -7.93
N SER A 12 32.82 -10.09 -6.82
CA SER A 12 32.80 -10.72 -5.50
C SER A 12 31.57 -11.62 -5.28
N LYS A 13 30.44 -11.29 -5.91
CA LYS A 13 29.15 -11.97 -5.71
C LYS A 13 28.73 -12.88 -6.87
N PHE A 14 29.24 -12.65 -8.07
CA PHE A 14 28.84 -13.35 -9.27
C PHE A 14 30.07 -13.90 -10.03
N SER A 15 29.91 -15.09 -10.62
CA SER A 15 30.97 -15.66 -11.47
C SER A 15 31.05 -14.91 -12.80
N ILE A 16 32.23 -14.87 -13.40
CA ILE A 16 32.47 -14.21 -14.69
C ILE A 16 31.50 -14.73 -15.75
N SER A 17 31.27 -16.03 -15.83
CA SER A 17 30.36 -16.64 -16.80
C SER A 17 28.90 -16.22 -16.63
N SER A 18 28.47 -15.87 -15.40
CA SER A 18 27.11 -15.37 -15.16
C SER A 18 26.94 -13.90 -15.55
N LEU A 19 28.03 -13.15 -15.64
CA LEU A 19 28.04 -11.74 -16.03
C LEU A 19 28.17 -11.53 -17.54
N GLU A 20 28.76 -12.47 -18.31
CA GLU A 20 29.02 -12.33 -19.73
C GLU A 20 27.77 -11.95 -20.54
N TYR A 21 26.66 -12.67 -20.38
CA TYR A 21 25.43 -12.40 -21.13
C TYR A 21 24.80 -11.04 -20.72
N PRO A 22 24.65 -10.69 -19.43
CA PRO A 22 24.22 -9.37 -19.01
C PRO A 22 25.11 -8.22 -19.51
N VAL A 23 26.43 -8.40 -19.50
CA VAL A 23 27.39 -7.42 -20.05
C VAL A 23 27.14 -7.21 -21.53
N PHE A 24 27.00 -8.29 -22.30
CA PHE A 24 26.71 -8.22 -23.72
C PHE A 24 25.41 -7.51 -24.06
N GLU A 25 24.34 -7.78 -23.30
CA GLU A 25 23.05 -7.09 -23.47
C GLU A 25 23.14 -5.60 -23.11
N GLN A 26 23.79 -5.25 -21.97
CA GLN A 26 23.93 -3.85 -21.53
C GLN A 26 24.85 -3.03 -22.42
N SER A 27 25.86 -3.66 -23.08
CA SER A 27 26.73 -3.02 -24.04
C SER A 27 26.11 -2.87 -25.45
N ASN A 28 24.82 -3.15 -25.63
CA ASN A 28 24.16 -3.25 -26.93
C ASN A 28 24.86 -4.23 -27.88
N ARG A 29 25.26 -5.39 -27.34
CA ARG A 29 25.92 -6.49 -28.05
C ARG A 29 27.35 -6.15 -28.60
N ARG A 30 28.02 -5.21 -27.92
CA ARG A 30 29.35 -4.73 -28.33
C ARG A 30 30.48 -5.53 -27.71
N THR A 31 30.38 -5.89 -26.45
CA THR A 31 31.44 -6.57 -25.70
C THR A 31 30.90 -7.53 -24.63
N TYR A 32 31.72 -8.53 -24.29
CA TYR A 32 31.48 -9.42 -23.15
C TYR A 32 32.32 -9.01 -21.92
N ASP A 33 33.21 -8.01 -22.08
CA ASP A 33 34.12 -7.59 -21.03
C ASP A 33 33.48 -6.43 -20.23
N ILE A 34 33.40 -6.59 -18.91
CA ILE A 34 32.84 -5.60 -18.01
C ILE A 34 33.70 -4.33 -17.93
N GLU A 35 35.02 -4.44 -18.16
CA GLU A 35 35.93 -3.30 -18.13
C GLU A 35 35.79 -2.40 -19.35
N GLU A 36 35.23 -2.90 -20.45
CA GLU A 36 34.96 -2.14 -21.66
C GLU A 36 33.60 -1.42 -21.65
N LEU A 37 32.83 -1.59 -20.59
CA LEU A 37 31.54 -0.90 -20.44
C LEU A 37 31.76 0.61 -20.18
N THR A 38 30.92 1.41 -20.80
CA THR A 38 30.83 2.82 -20.43
C THR A 38 30.27 2.97 -19.01
N GLU A 39 30.52 4.10 -18.35
CA GLU A 39 30.04 4.34 -16.98
C GLU A 39 28.51 4.21 -16.87
N SER A 40 27.76 4.58 -17.89
CA SER A 40 26.30 4.44 -17.93
C SER A 40 25.86 3.00 -18.07
N GLU A 41 26.52 2.23 -18.92
CA GLU A 41 26.24 0.78 -19.09
C GLU A 41 26.60 -0.01 -17.84
N LEU A 42 27.74 0.31 -17.22
CA LEU A 42 28.15 -0.31 -15.96
C LEU A 42 27.18 0.00 -14.82
N LYS A 43 26.69 1.22 -14.71
CA LYS A 43 25.65 1.59 -13.72
C LYS A 43 24.36 0.83 -13.98
N ALA A 44 23.93 0.71 -15.24
CA ALA A 44 22.74 -0.04 -15.60
C ALA A 44 22.89 -1.54 -15.24
N LEU A 45 24.05 -2.14 -15.56
CA LEU A 45 24.39 -3.51 -15.17
C LEU A 45 24.39 -3.67 -13.64
N TYR A 46 25.05 -2.78 -12.91
CA TYR A 46 25.14 -2.81 -11.46
C TYR A 46 23.74 -2.78 -10.81
N TYR A 47 22.88 -1.85 -11.22
CA TYR A 47 21.53 -1.75 -10.67
C TYR A 47 20.57 -2.86 -11.13
N LEU A 48 20.92 -3.61 -12.17
CA LEU A 48 20.21 -4.83 -12.53
C LEU A 48 20.42 -5.92 -11.47
N PHE A 49 21.65 -6.07 -10.96
CA PHE A 49 22.01 -7.04 -9.93
C PHE A 49 21.74 -6.55 -8.51
N PHE A 50 21.79 -5.24 -8.31
CA PHE A 50 21.57 -4.57 -7.00
C PHE A 50 20.44 -3.53 -7.07
N PRO A 51 19.19 -3.94 -7.31
CA PRO A 51 18.09 -3.01 -7.51
C PRO A 51 17.80 -2.14 -6.27
N SER A 52 18.15 -2.61 -5.07
CA SER A 52 18.00 -1.85 -3.82
C SER A 52 18.97 -0.66 -3.69
N GLU A 53 20.05 -0.67 -4.45
CA GLU A 53 21.06 0.39 -4.45
C GLU A 53 20.84 1.45 -5.53
N LYS A 54 19.85 1.22 -6.41
CA LYS A 54 19.46 2.20 -7.41
C LYS A 54 18.96 3.48 -6.74
N PRO A 55 19.58 4.65 -7.00
CA PRO A 55 19.08 5.91 -6.46
C PRO A 55 17.66 6.16 -6.99
N ILE A 56 16.76 6.44 -6.07
CA ILE A 56 15.37 6.80 -6.40
C ILE A 56 15.40 8.15 -7.10
N THR A 57 14.77 8.25 -8.25
CA THR A 57 14.62 9.53 -8.94
C THR A 57 13.62 10.44 -8.21
N ILE A 58 13.74 11.76 -8.40
CA ILE A 58 12.80 12.72 -7.79
C ILE A 58 11.36 12.42 -8.22
N GLU A 59 11.16 12.00 -9.47
CA GLU A 59 9.85 11.62 -10.00
C GLU A 59 9.29 10.37 -9.30
N GLU A 60 10.12 9.35 -9.09
CA GLU A 60 9.72 8.12 -8.39
C GLU A 60 9.38 8.41 -6.92
N GLU A 61 10.15 9.27 -6.26
CA GLU A 61 9.87 9.68 -4.89
C GLU A 61 8.59 10.50 -4.80
N LEU A 62 8.35 11.43 -5.72
CA LEU A 62 7.13 12.22 -5.80
C LEU A 62 5.89 11.32 -6.00
N GLN A 63 5.96 10.37 -6.92
CA GLN A 63 4.88 9.40 -7.16
C GLN A 63 4.59 8.57 -5.91
N ARG A 64 5.62 8.12 -5.22
CA ARG A 64 5.49 7.38 -3.96
C ARG A 64 4.80 8.20 -2.87
N LEU A 65 5.18 9.47 -2.72
CA LEU A 65 4.56 10.39 -1.77
C LEU A 65 3.09 10.65 -2.10
N GLN A 66 2.77 10.86 -3.37
CA GLN A 66 1.39 11.04 -3.84
C GLN A 66 0.53 9.79 -3.55
N MET A 67 1.04 8.60 -3.83
CA MET A 67 0.37 7.34 -3.49
C MET A 67 0.11 7.20 -1.97
N GLN A 68 1.11 7.54 -1.15
CA GLN A 68 0.96 7.48 0.31
C GLN A 68 -0.09 8.48 0.81
N GLN A 69 -0.12 9.70 0.27
CA GLN A 69 -1.13 10.70 0.61
C GLN A 69 -2.54 10.23 0.22
N GLU A 70 -2.70 9.67 -0.96
CA GLU A 70 -4.00 9.15 -1.41
C GLU A 70 -4.46 7.96 -0.56
N LEU A 71 -3.59 7.01 -0.23
CA LEU A 71 -3.90 5.92 0.70
C LEU A 71 -4.33 6.45 2.08
N LYS A 72 -3.62 7.46 2.61
CA LYS A 72 -3.97 8.10 3.87
C LYS A 72 -5.36 8.75 3.81
N ARG A 73 -5.65 9.46 2.71
CA ARG A 73 -6.96 10.08 2.47
C ARG A 73 -8.08 9.04 2.41
N LEU A 74 -7.89 7.97 1.64
CA LEU A 74 -8.87 6.89 1.48
C LEU A 74 -9.14 6.15 2.81
N ARG A 75 -8.09 5.86 3.57
CA ARG A 75 -8.23 5.27 4.92
C ARG A 75 -9.01 6.19 5.87
N SER A 76 -8.77 7.50 5.82
CA SER A 76 -9.50 8.47 6.63
C SER A 76 -11.00 8.49 6.30
N VAL A 77 -11.38 8.35 5.03
CA VAL A 77 -12.79 8.25 4.61
C VAL A 77 -13.46 7.05 5.27
N ILE A 78 -12.80 5.88 5.22
CA ILE A 78 -13.34 4.65 5.83
C ILE A 78 -13.46 4.80 7.36
N LEU A 79 -12.42 5.32 8.02
CA LEU A 79 -12.44 5.50 9.48
C LEU A 79 -13.50 6.48 9.93
N ASN A 80 -13.71 7.56 9.17
CA ASN A 80 -14.77 8.52 9.46
C ASN A 80 -16.17 7.87 9.35
N ASP A 81 -16.44 7.12 8.30
CA ASP A 81 -17.71 6.41 8.16
C ASP A 81 -17.86 5.32 9.23
N ALA A 82 -16.79 4.60 9.57
CA ALA A 82 -16.77 3.60 10.64
C ALA A 82 -17.03 4.23 12.02
N GLN A 83 -16.51 5.43 12.29
CA GLN A 83 -16.76 6.17 13.51
C GLN A 83 -18.21 6.62 13.61
N ASN A 84 -18.79 7.11 12.52
CA ASN A 84 -20.19 7.55 12.48
C ASN A 84 -21.18 6.42 12.77
N ILE A 85 -20.86 5.18 12.42
CA ILE A 85 -21.70 4.01 12.72
C ILE A 85 -21.32 3.30 14.04
N GLY A 86 -20.36 3.85 14.81
CA GLY A 86 -19.92 3.28 16.09
C GLY A 86 -19.07 2.03 15.99
N LEU A 87 -18.57 1.70 14.80
CA LEU A 87 -17.71 0.54 14.56
C LEU A 87 -16.24 0.82 14.92
N TYR A 88 -15.81 2.08 14.86
CA TYR A 88 -14.46 2.53 15.15
C TYR A 88 -14.46 3.58 16.27
N LYS A 89 -13.50 3.46 17.18
CA LYS A 89 -13.14 4.48 18.17
C LYS A 89 -11.63 4.66 18.16
N PRO A 90 -11.10 5.88 18.36
CA PRO A 90 -9.66 6.13 18.37
C PRO A 90 -8.89 5.25 19.37
N ASP A 91 -9.49 4.96 20.53
CA ASP A 91 -8.89 4.17 21.60
C ASP A 91 -9.18 2.67 21.52
N ASP A 92 -10.10 2.25 20.63
CA ASP A 92 -10.51 0.83 20.48
C ASP A 92 -10.67 0.44 19.01
N TRP A 93 -9.65 -0.22 18.49
CA TRP A 93 -9.62 -0.75 17.13
C TRP A 93 -10.18 -2.18 17.01
N GLN A 94 -10.49 -2.84 18.12
CA GLN A 94 -10.80 -4.27 18.11
C GLN A 94 -12.03 -4.59 17.25
N LYS A 95 -13.13 -3.88 17.47
CA LYS A 95 -14.37 -4.08 16.70
C LYS A 95 -14.17 -3.83 15.21
N PHE A 96 -13.46 -2.75 14.87
CA PHE A 96 -13.14 -2.41 13.50
C PHE A 96 -12.27 -3.48 12.83
N ASN A 97 -11.21 -3.92 13.48
CA ASN A 97 -10.31 -4.93 12.94
C ASN A 97 -11.00 -6.30 12.74
N VAL A 98 -11.86 -6.70 13.68
CA VAL A 98 -12.68 -7.92 13.55
C VAL A 98 -13.63 -7.80 12.36
N PHE A 99 -14.29 -6.66 12.20
CA PHE A 99 -15.15 -6.38 11.05
C PHE A 99 -14.36 -6.46 9.74
N MET A 100 -13.20 -5.80 9.66
CA MET A 100 -12.38 -5.78 8.46
C MET A 100 -11.95 -7.17 8.02
N LYS A 101 -11.56 -8.04 8.97
CA LYS A 101 -11.13 -9.41 8.68
C LYS A 101 -12.27 -10.36 8.30
N ASN A 102 -13.48 -10.14 8.81
CA ASN A 102 -14.56 -11.11 8.67
C ASN A 102 -15.69 -10.67 7.74
N LYS A 103 -15.95 -9.35 7.64
CA LYS A 103 -17.15 -8.79 6.99
C LYS A 103 -16.86 -7.75 5.91
N SER A 104 -15.61 -7.25 5.80
CA SER A 104 -15.26 -6.34 4.71
C SER A 104 -15.24 -7.07 3.37
N VAL A 105 -15.33 -6.30 2.29
CA VAL A 105 -15.41 -6.82 0.90
C VAL A 105 -14.31 -7.84 0.60
N LEU A 106 -13.07 -7.57 1.03
CA LEU A 106 -11.92 -8.44 0.77
C LEU A 106 -11.41 -9.18 2.01
N LYS A 107 -12.07 -9.04 3.16
CA LYS A 107 -11.75 -9.73 4.42
C LYS A 107 -10.27 -9.60 4.82
N LYS A 108 -9.70 -8.42 4.69
CA LYS A 108 -8.31 -8.12 5.04
C LYS A 108 -8.18 -6.82 5.85
N PRO A 109 -7.08 -6.61 6.59
CA PRO A 109 -6.85 -5.39 7.36
C PRO A 109 -6.87 -4.16 6.46
N LEU A 110 -7.34 -3.00 6.98
CA LEU A 110 -7.41 -1.74 6.24
C LEU A 110 -6.07 -1.33 5.62
N ASN A 111 -4.95 -1.59 6.32
CA ASN A 111 -3.62 -1.23 5.84
C ASN A 111 -3.14 -2.07 4.65
N SER A 112 -3.78 -3.21 4.40
CA SER A 112 -3.45 -4.10 3.27
C SER A 112 -4.27 -3.80 2.01
N TYR A 113 -5.14 -2.78 2.04
CA TYR A 113 -5.91 -2.36 0.88
C TYR A 113 -5.07 -1.49 -0.05
N GLU A 114 -5.13 -1.79 -1.34
CA GLU A 114 -4.56 -1.00 -2.42
C GLU A 114 -5.53 0.08 -2.89
N ILE A 115 -5.03 1.13 -3.55
CA ILE A 115 -5.85 2.28 -4.00
C ILE A 115 -7.04 1.83 -4.86
N CYS A 116 -6.83 0.88 -5.77
CA CYS A 116 -7.87 0.35 -6.68
C CYS A 116 -8.98 -0.44 -5.97
N GLU A 117 -8.74 -0.91 -4.75
CA GLU A 117 -9.70 -1.70 -3.97
C GLU A 117 -10.62 -0.83 -3.08
N PHE A 118 -10.19 0.39 -2.76
CA PHE A 118 -10.96 1.31 -1.90
C PHE A 118 -12.35 1.66 -2.41
N PRO A 119 -12.63 1.83 -3.73
CA PRO A 119 -13.98 2.16 -4.20
C PRO A 119 -15.04 1.17 -3.71
N ALA A 120 -14.77 -0.13 -3.75
CA ALA A 120 -15.68 -1.16 -3.26
C ALA A 120 -15.88 -1.09 -1.74
N LEU A 121 -14.81 -0.86 -0.98
CA LEU A 121 -14.86 -0.70 0.46
C LEU A 121 -15.63 0.56 0.87
N ILE A 122 -15.39 1.69 0.20
CA ILE A 122 -16.10 2.95 0.42
C ILE A 122 -17.60 2.76 0.17
N LEU A 123 -17.98 2.06 -0.90
CA LEU A 123 -19.39 1.77 -1.20
C LEU A 123 -20.02 0.94 -0.08
N GLN A 124 -19.32 -0.06 0.45
CA GLN A 124 -19.78 -0.87 1.58
C GLN A 124 -20.03 0.02 2.82
N PHE A 125 -19.06 0.85 3.22
CA PHE A 125 -19.19 1.73 4.39
C PHE A 125 -20.28 2.79 4.22
N LYS A 126 -20.41 3.40 3.04
CA LYS A 126 -21.51 4.34 2.74
C LYS A 126 -22.87 3.67 2.85
N SER A 127 -23.02 2.44 2.34
CA SER A 127 -24.26 1.66 2.47
C SER A 127 -24.58 1.36 3.94
N MET A 128 -23.58 0.97 4.72
CA MET A 128 -23.74 0.74 6.17
C MET A 128 -24.15 2.01 6.91
N ARG A 129 -23.49 3.13 6.61
CA ARG A 129 -23.83 4.42 7.18
C ARG A 129 -25.27 4.84 6.84
N HIS A 130 -25.67 4.71 5.58
CA HIS A 130 -27.04 5.02 5.17
C HIS A 130 -28.07 4.16 5.92
N LYS A 131 -27.83 2.85 6.06
CA LYS A 131 -28.70 1.96 6.82
C LYS A 131 -28.76 2.34 8.30
N PHE A 132 -27.63 2.71 8.89
CA PHE A 132 -27.54 3.16 10.28
C PHE A 132 -28.29 4.47 10.52
N GLU A 133 -28.11 5.46 9.66
CA GLU A 133 -28.86 6.73 9.75
C GLU A 133 -30.38 6.50 9.59
N LYS A 134 -30.77 5.62 8.68
CA LYS A 134 -32.17 5.23 8.51
C LYS A 134 -32.73 4.49 9.74
N SER A 135 -31.94 3.64 10.40
CA SER A 135 -32.37 2.93 11.62
C SER A 135 -32.55 3.88 12.81
N LYS A 136 -31.72 4.94 12.95
CA LYS A 136 -31.88 5.97 13.98
C LYS A 136 -33.22 6.69 13.92
N THR A 137 -33.73 6.89 12.72
CA THR A 137 -35.03 7.58 12.52
C THR A 137 -36.24 6.67 12.69
N LYS A 138 -36.03 5.36 12.71
CA LYS A 138 -37.10 4.38 12.85
C LYS A 138 -37.41 4.14 14.34
N VAL A 139 -38.56 4.67 14.80
CA VAL A 139 -39.03 4.53 16.19
C VAL A 139 -39.06 3.04 16.61
N GLY A 140 -38.56 2.77 17.82
CA GLY A 140 -38.55 1.44 18.43
C GLY A 140 -37.36 0.56 18.04
N THR A 141 -36.40 1.03 17.26
CA THR A 141 -35.14 0.30 17.02
C THR A 141 -34.11 0.55 18.14
N ALA A 142 -33.18 -0.38 18.35
CA ALA A 142 -32.10 -0.20 19.33
C ALA A 142 -31.29 1.07 19.04
N ASP A 143 -31.02 1.37 17.77
CA ASP A 143 -30.31 2.57 17.35
C ASP A 143 -31.08 3.85 17.64
N TRP A 144 -32.41 3.82 17.49
CA TRP A 144 -33.30 4.94 17.85
C TRP A 144 -33.26 5.20 19.35
N TYR A 145 -33.40 4.17 20.22
CA TYR A 145 -33.29 4.30 21.66
C TYR A 145 -31.92 4.83 22.10
N ASN A 146 -30.86 4.37 21.51
CA ASN A 146 -29.50 4.86 21.76
C ASN A 146 -29.34 6.33 21.35
N PHE A 147 -29.94 6.73 20.24
CA PHE A 147 -29.87 8.09 19.71
C PHE A 147 -30.60 9.09 20.63
N ILE A 148 -31.78 8.74 21.12
CA ILE A 148 -32.57 9.63 22.04
C ILE A 148 -32.15 9.50 23.50
N GLY A 149 -31.22 8.60 23.85
CA GLY A 149 -30.68 8.42 25.19
C GLY A 149 -31.65 7.74 26.18
N ILE A 150 -32.73 7.14 25.71
CA ILE A 150 -33.71 6.41 26.52
C ILE A 150 -33.42 4.89 26.40
N LYS A 151 -33.35 4.22 27.55
CA LYS A 151 -33.28 2.75 27.56
C LYS A 151 -34.68 2.16 27.33
N PRO A 152 -34.85 1.15 26.44
CA PRO A 152 -36.14 0.49 26.33
C PRO A 152 -36.49 -0.17 27.67
N SER A 153 -37.74 0.02 28.12
CA SER A 153 -38.23 -0.70 29.30
C SER A 153 -38.26 -2.20 28.94
N VAL A 154 -37.51 -2.99 29.70
CA VAL A 154 -37.58 -4.44 29.62
C VAL A 154 -38.81 -4.85 30.41
N ASN A 155 -39.86 -5.26 29.70
CA ASN A 155 -40.97 -6.02 30.27
C ASN A 155 -40.62 -7.48 30.30
#